data_9674c2a92c5c6d321a7d890ff6140861
#
_entry.id   9674c2a92c5c6d321a7d890ff6140861
#
_cell.length_a   1.000
_cell.length_b   1.000
_cell.length_c   1.000
_cell.angle_alpha   90.00
_cell.angle_beta   90.00
_cell.angle_gamma   90.00
#
_symmetry.space_group_name_H-M   'P 1'
#
loop_
_entity.id
_entity.type
_entity.pdbx_description
1 polymer ?
#
loop_
_entity_poly.entity_id
_entity_poly.type
_entity_poly.pdbx_seq_one_letter_code
_entity_poly.pdbx_strand_id
1 'polypeptide(L)'
;MHLSPTDPPPRVLHLTQPVDGGVARVVTDLARAQLAAGLRVTAACPDSPLAARLAALGADVRPWAATRAPGPSLGGEVRRLARIVADVRPALVHAHSAKAGLAGRLAVRGRIPTVFQPHAWSFEAVGGSTAALARAWERYGARWAGRVVCVSEAERRLGEAAGVRGRWSVVPNGIDLARFRPAAADAVRARLLPDLEPGVPLVVCVGRLCHQKGQDVLLTAWETVLRQVPGARLVLVGDGPDQDRLRALAPRSVRFAGDVADVVPWYQAADLVVLPSRWEGMALAPLEAMACGRPVVVTDVGGARESLPPGCAPHCLVPAVAPAALASAVAGLLADAPLRASLGDRGRRHVLTTHDVRRTAQAVADVYRALLDGRAESTEHRESVHS
;
A
#
# COMPACT_ATOMS: atom_id res chain seq x y z
N MET A 1 13.88 27.14 0.38
CA MET A 1 13.33 27.82 -0.79
C MET A 1 12.44 28.95 -0.31
N HIS A 2 12.92 30.19 -0.32
CA HIS A 2 12.07 31.35 -0.21
C HIS A 2 11.37 31.48 -1.57
N LEU A 3 10.16 30.89 -1.70
CA LEU A 3 9.31 31.21 -2.82
C LEU A 3 8.98 32.71 -2.75
N SER A 4 9.31 33.44 -3.77
CA SER A 4 8.80 34.80 -3.92
C SER A 4 7.26 34.68 -3.91
N PRO A 5 6.53 35.60 -3.28
CA PRO A 5 5.05 35.55 -3.23
C PRO A 5 4.39 35.52 -4.62
N THR A 6 5.14 35.77 -5.68
CA THR A 6 4.71 35.82 -7.08
C THR A 6 4.97 34.53 -7.87
N ASP A 7 5.76 33.58 -7.34
CA ASP A 7 6.02 32.31 -8.06
C ASP A 7 4.84 31.36 -7.94
N PRO A 8 4.42 30.73 -9.04
CA PRO A 8 3.36 29.74 -8.96
C PRO A 8 3.80 28.56 -8.11
N PRO A 9 2.91 27.98 -7.27
CA PRO A 9 3.28 26.87 -6.40
C PRO A 9 3.84 25.69 -7.20
N PRO A 10 4.82 24.96 -6.64
CA PRO A 10 5.48 23.88 -7.34
C PRO A 10 4.49 22.78 -7.73
N ARG A 11 4.67 22.21 -8.93
CA ARG A 11 3.83 21.15 -9.46
C ARG A 11 4.50 19.80 -9.22
N VAL A 12 3.75 18.89 -8.58
CA VAL A 12 4.13 17.49 -8.41
C VAL A 12 3.38 16.65 -9.42
N LEU A 13 4.12 15.76 -10.12
CA LEU A 13 3.54 14.77 -11.04
C LEU A 13 3.63 13.39 -10.42
N HIS A 14 2.50 12.83 -10.00
CA HIS A 14 2.39 11.44 -9.59
C HIS A 14 2.24 10.52 -10.80
N LEU A 15 3.04 9.46 -10.84
CA LEU A 15 2.95 8.39 -11.83
C LEU A 15 2.49 7.12 -11.10
N THR A 16 1.38 6.54 -11.50
CA THR A 16 0.89 5.28 -10.93
C THR A 16 0.21 4.42 -11.98
N GLN A 17 0.53 3.11 -11.99
CA GLN A 17 -0.17 2.13 -12.80
C GLN A 17 -1.23 1.39 -11.96
N PRO A 18 -0.95 0.99 -10.68
CA PRO A 18 -2.00 0.44 -9.85
C PRO A 18 -3.11 1.46 -9.62
N VAL A 19 -4.32 1.08 -10.01
CA VAL A 19 -5.52 1.95 -9.92
C VAL A 19 -6.45 1.53 -8.78
N ASP A 20 -6.10 0.45 -8.09
CA ASP A 20 -6.82 -0.16 -6.99
C ASP A 20 -5.91 -0.44 -5.77
N GLY A 21 -6.51 -0.85 -4.66
CA GLY A 21 -5.81 -1.29 -3.46
C GLY A 21 -5.01 -0.21 -2.75
N GLY A 22 -3.96 -0.63 -2.03
CA GLY A 22 -3.18 0.22 -1.14
C GLY A 22 -2.45 1.35 -1.85
N VAL A 23 -1.83 1.10 -3.01
CA VAL A 23 -1.08 2.12 -3.76
C VAL A 23 -2.00 3.24 -4.23
N ALA A 24 -3.16 2.89 -4.80
CA ALA A 24 -4.15 3.89 -5.22
C ALA A 24 -4.63 4.76 -4.06
N ARG A 25 -4.78 4.17 -2.86
CA ARG A 25 -5.14 4.91 -1.64
C ARG A 25 -4.03 5.85 -1.21
N VAL A 26 -2.78 5.40 -1.14
CA VAL A 26 -1.62 6.23 -0.81
C VAL A 26 -1.51 7.42 -1.76
N VAL A 27 -1.64 7.20 -3.07
CA VAL A 27 -1.61 8.28 -4.07
C VAL A 27 -2.76 9.29 -3.85
N THR A 28 -3.97 8.80 -3.56
CA THR A 28 -5.13 9.65 -3.28
C THR A 28 -4.92 10.51 -2.03
N ASP A 29 -4.39 9.92 -0.97
CA ASP A 29 -4.19 10.61 0.31
C ASP A 29 -3.05 11.63 0.22
N LEU A 30 -1.96 11.31 -0.48
CA LEU A 30 -0.88 12.25 -0.77
C LEU A 30 -1.38 13.42 -1.63
N ALA A 31 -2.14 13.15 -2.70
CA ALA A 31 -2.71 14.18 -3.56
C ALA A 31 -3.62 15.13 -2.77
N ARG A 32 -4.49 14.56 -1.90
CA ARG A 32 -5.36 15.37 -1.03
C ARG A 32 -4.56 16.29 -0.11
N ALA A 33 -3.55 15.76 0.57
CA ALA A 33 -2.72 16.53 1.49
C ALA A 33 -1.91 17.63 0.76
N GLN A 34 -1.39 17.33 -0.42
CA GLN A 34 -0.61 18.25 -1.24
C GLN A 34 -1.46 19.39 -1.79
N LEU A 35 -2.67 19.08 -2.29
CA LEU A 35 -3.64 20.10 -2.74
C LEU A 35 -4.07 21.00 -1.59
N ALA A 36 -4.34 20.42 -0.41
CA ALA A 36 -4.66 21.19 0.80
C ALA A 36 -3.49 22.08 1.27
N ALA A 37 -2.24 21.67 0.99
CA ALA A 37 -1.04 22.48 1.24
C ALA A 37 -0.74 23.51 0.12
N GLY A 38 -1.63 23.67 -0.88
CA GLY A 38 -1.49 24.64 -1.96
C GLY A 38 -0.56 24.19 -3.10
N LEU A 39 -0.10 22.94 -3.12
CA LEU A 39 0.70 22.42 -4.24
C LEU A 39 -0.20 22.18 -5.47
N ARG A 40 0.39 22.28 -6.66
CA ARG A 40 -0.27 21.87 -7.90
C ARG A 40 0.00 20.38 -8.12
N VAL A 41 -1.06 19.57 -8.15
CA VAL A 41 -0.94 18.11 -8.32
C VAL A 41 -1.43 17.71 -9.71
N THR A 42 -0.57 16.98 -10.42
CA THR A 42 -0.92 16.26 -11.65
C THR A 42 -0.73 14.78 -11.41
N ALA A 43 -1.62 13.94 -11.94
CA ALA A 43 -1.50 12.49 -11.86
C ALA A 43 -1.57 11.87 -13.27
N ALA A 44 -0.58 11.05 -13.62
CA ALA A 44 -0.61 10.22 -14.81
C ALA A 44 -0.92 8.77 -14.40
N CYS A 45 -2.09 8.28 -14.80
CA CYS A 45 -2.58 6.94 -14.48
C CYS A 45 -3.53 6.43 -15.58
N PRO A 46 -3.83 5.12 -15.61
CA PRO A 46 -4.88 4.58 -16.47
C PRO A 46 -6.25 5.21 -16.15
N ASP A 47 -7.11 5.28 -17.15
CA ASP A 47 -8.52 5.62 -16.95
C ASP A 47 -9.19 4.61 -16.01
N SER A 48 -9.76 5.11 -14.91
CA SER A 48 -10.14 4.25 -13.78
C SER A 48 -10.88 5.02 -12.69
N PRO A 49 -11.49 4.32 -11.71
CA PRO A 49 -12.03 4.97 -10.51
C PRO A 49 -11.01 5.81 -9.72
N LEU A 50 -9.71 5.48 -9.79
CA LEU A 50 -8.66 6.32 -9.20
C LEU A 50 -8.56 7.65 -9.93
N ALA A 51 -8.58 7.66 -11.27
CA ALA A 51 -8.52 8.88 -12.07
C ALA A 51 -9.69 9.81 -11.73
N ALA A 52 -10.90 9.27 -11.64
CA ALA A 52 -12.09 10.02 -11.24
C ALA A 52 -11.98 10.60 -9.82
N ARG A 53 -11.47 9.83 -8.85
CA ARG A 53 -11.25 10.32 -7.48
C ARG A 53 -10.22 11.45 -7.41
N LEU A 54 -9.11 11.33 -8.14
CA LEU A 54 -8.08 12.36 -8.18
C LEU A 54 -8.58 13.65 -8.83
N ALA A 55 -9.35 13.54 -9.92
CA ALA A 55 -10.00 14.67 -10.55
C ALA A 55 -11.00 15.37 -9.60
N ALA A 56 -11.81 14.61 -8.88
CA ALA A 56 -12.73 15.13 -7.87
C ALA A 56 -12.04 15.87 -6.71
N LEU A 57 -10.79 15.54 -6.41
CA LEU A 57 -9.95 16.26 -5.44
C LEU A 57 -9.38 17.59 -6.01
N GLY A 58 -9.46 17.81 -7.32
CA GLY A 58 -8.86 18.97 -8.00
C GLY A 58 -7.48 18.71 -8.60
N ALA A 59 -7.03 17.47 -8.70
CA ALA A 59 -5.80 17.14 -9.41
C ALA A 59 -6.00 17.18 -10.94
N ASP A 60 -4.98 17.63 -11.68
CA ASP A 60 -4.93 17.55 -13.14
C ASP A 60 -4.60 16.11 -13.56
N VAL A 61 -5.59 15.37 -14.07
CA VAL A 61 -5.40 13.94 -14.44
C VAL A 61 -5.04 13.83 -15.91
N ARG A 62 -3.94 13.14 -16.18
CA ARG A 62 -3.42 12.86 -17.53
C ARG A 62 -3.53 11.37 -17.84
N PRO A 63 -4.33 10.96 -18.83
CA PRO A 63 -4.48 9.54 -19.19
C PRO A 63 -3.15 8.92 -19.61
N TRP A 64 -2.76 7.84 -18.93
CA TRP A 64 -1.60 7.02 -19.23
C TRP A 64 -2.00 5.56 -19.25
N ALA A 65 -2.30 5.04 -20.44
CA ALA A 65 -2.75 3.67 -20.66
C ALA A 65 -1.58 2.68 -20.48
N ALA A 66 -1.19 2.44 -19.23
CA ALA A 66 -0.13 1.52 -18.87
C ALA A 66 -0.68 0.14 -18.50
N THR A 67 -0.05 -0.90 -19.02
CA THR A 67 -0.31 -2.28 -18.60
C THR A 67 0.38 -2.59 -17.27
N ARG A 68 -0.12 -3.57 -16.52
CA ARG A 68 0.43 -3.92 -15.19
C ARG A 68 1.86 -4.46 -15.28
N ALA A 69 2.10 -5.39 -16.19
CA ALA A 69 3.43 -5.97 -16.41
C ALA A 69 4.18 -5.24 -17.52
N PRO A 70 5.53 -5.18 -17.47
CA PRO A 70 6.33 -4.77 -18.63
C PRO A 70 6.09 -5.70 -19.82
N GLY A 71 5.97 -5.13 -21.02
CA GLY A 71 5.69 -5.87 -22.22
C GLY A 71 6.00 -5.04 -23.48
N PRO A 72 5.57 -5.46 -24.69
CA PRO A 72 5.84 -4.76 -25.94
C PRO A 72 5.36 -3.30 -25.97
N SER A 73 4.33 -2.96 -25.19
CA SER A 73 3.79 -1.60 -25.06
C SER A 73 4.71 -0.63 -24.31
N LEU A 74 5.72 -1.12 -23.58
CA LEU A 74 6.55 -0.30 -22.68
C LEU A 74 7.19 0.91 -23.40
N GLY A 75 7.70 0.73 -24.60
CA GLY A 75 8.29 1.84 -25.37
C GLY A 75 7.28 2.96 -25.70
N GLY A 76 6.04 2.60 -25.99
CA GLY A 76 4.92 3.53 -26.20
C GLY A 76 4.53 4.24 -24.92
N GLU A 77 4.44 3.51 -23.82
CA GLU A 77 4.11 4.03 -22.49
C GLU A 77 5.16 5.05 -22.00
N VAL A 78 6.45 4.75 -22.18
CA VAL A 78 7.56 5.66 -21.85
C VAL A 78 7.50 6.93 -22.69
N ARG A 79 7.26 6.82 -24.02
CA ARG A 79 7.11 7.99 -24.91
C ARG A 79 5.91 8.85 -24.50
N ARG A 80 4.79 8.22 -24.13
CA ARG A 80 3.62 8.94 -23.63
C ARG A 80 3.93 9.71 -22.36
N LEU A 81 4.59 9.09 -21.38
CA LEU A 81 5.02 9.77 -20.15
C LEU A 81 5.99 10.91 -20.44
N ALA A 82 6.93 10.75 -21.37
CA ALA A 82 7.84 11.83 -21.74
C ALA A 82 7.11 13.05 -22.30
N ARG A 83 6.04 12.85 -23.09
CA ARG A 83 5.16 13.96 -23.56
C ARG A 83 4.41 14.60 -22.40
N ILE A 84 3.80 13.80 -21.52
CA ILE A 84 3.10 14.32 -20.33
C ILE A 84 4.05 15.17 -19.48
N VAL A 85 5.28 14.71 -19.24
CA VAL A 85 6.30 15.44 -18.49
C VAL A 85 6.66 16.77 -19.18
N ALA A 86 6.81 16.76 -20.52
CA ALA A 86 7.11 17.97 -21.29
C ALA A 86 5.97 19.00 -21.24
N ASP A 87 4.72 18.55 -21.33
CA ASP A 87 3.53 19.40 -21.28
C ASP A 87 3.30 19.99 -19.87
N VAL A 88 3.40 19.12 -18.84
CA VAL A 88 3.12 19.46 -17.43
C VAL A 88 4.23 20.31 -16.80
N ARG A 89 5.47 20.11 -17.24
CA ARG A 89 6.67 20.73 -16.67
C ARG A 89 6.70 20.68 -15.14
N PRO A 90 6.68 19.48 -14.53
CA PRO A 90 6.61 19.35 -13.09
C PRO A 90 7.96 19.74 -12.44
N ALA A 91 7.88 20.32 -11.23
CA ALA A 91 9.05 20.56 -10.40
C ALA A 91 9.63 19.24 -9.86
N LEU A 92 8.76 18.25 -9.64
CA LEU A 92 9.11 16.93 -9.08
C LEU A 92 8.20 15.84 -9.67
N VAL A 93 8.80 14.66 -9.90
CA VAL A 93 8.07 13.44 -10.29
C VAL A 93 8.09 12.46 -9.13
N HIS A 94 6.93 11.91 -8.76
CA HIS A 94 6.81 10.82 -7.80
C HIS A 94 6.22 9.57 -8.46
N ALA A 95 7.06 8.56 -8.66
CA ALA A 95 6.69 7.32 -9.33
C ALA A 95 6.37 6.22 -8.30
N HIS A 96 5.13 5.71 -8.35
CA HIS A 96 4.60 4.71 -7.42
C HIS A 96 4.57 3.32 -8.05
N SER A 97 5.16 2.34 -7.37
CA SER A 97 5.26 0.93 -7.76
C SER A 97 6.18 0.63 -8.95
N ALA A 98 6.37 -0.66 -9.21
CA ALA A 98 7.33 -1.17 -10.18
C ALA A 98 7.14 -0.62 -11.61
N LYS A 99 5.91 -0.65 -12.12
CA LYS A 99 5.65 -0.24 -13.53
C LYS A 99 5.84 1.26 -13.73
N ALA A 100 5.28 2.08 -12.86
CA ALA A 100 5.46 3.53 -12.95
C ALA A 100 6.90 3.93 -12.63
N GLY A 101 7.56 3.23 -11.69
CA GLY A 101 8.98 3.39 -11.43
C GLY A 101 9.87 3.06 -12.63
N LEU A 102 9.54 2.00 -13.36
CA LEU A 102 10.27 1.64 -14.60
C LEU A 102 10.06 2.72 -15.69
N ALA A 103 8.81 2.94 -16.08
CA ALA A 103 8.49 3.81 -17.21
C ALA A 103 8.82 5.28 -16.91
N GLY A 104 8.57 5.75 -15.66
CA GLY A 104 8.86 7.11 -15.24
C GLY A 104 10.35 7.42 -15.23
N ARG A 105 11.18 6.55 -14.64
CA ARG A 105 12.63 6.74 -14.61
C ARG A 105 13.23 6.70 -16.03
N LEU A 106 12.71 5.84 -16.92
CA LEU A 106 13.12 5.83 -18.35
C LEU A 106 12.70 7.12 -19.08
N ALA A 107 11.51 7.67 -18.79
CA ALA A 107 11.02 8.89 -19.43
C ALA A 107 11.79 10.13 -18.97
N VAL A 108 12.08 10.22 -17.67
CA VAL A 108 12.71 11.42 -17.06
C VAL A 108 14.24 11.36 -17.11
N ARG A 109 14.86 10.20 -16.90
CA ARG A 109 16.33 9.97 -16.90
C ARG A 109 17.09 10.96 -16.04
N GLY A 110 16.58 11.28 -14.84
CA GLY A 110 17.22 12.18 -13.88
C GLY A 110 17.19 13.68 -14.24
N ARG A 111 16.54 14.08 -15.32
CA ARG A 111 16.42 15.50 -15.72
C ARG A 111 15.54 16.33 -14.79
N ILE A 112 14.63 15.68 -14.06
CA ILE A 112 13.74 16.28 -13.08
C ILE A 112 13.94 15.52 -11.76
N PRO A 113 13.92 16.19 -10.59
CA PRO A 113 13.91 15.52 -9.29
C PRO A 113 12.85 14.43 -9.26
N THR A 114 13.27 13.19 -8.97
CA THR A 114 12.39 12.02 -9.04
C THR A 114 12.44 11.26 -7.72
N VAL A 115 11.28 11.08 -7.11
CA VAL A 115 11.05 10.14 -6.02
C VAL A 115 10.55 8.83 -6.62
N PHE A 116 11.15 7.73 -6.22
CA PHE A 116 10.67 6.39 -6.52
C PHE A 116 10.21 5.71 -5.24
N GLN A 117 8.96 5.23 -5.23
CA GLN A 117 8.35 4.51 -4.11
C GLN A 117 7.90 3.12 -4.58
N PRO A 118 8.63 2.05 -4.19
CA PRO A 118 8.36 0.68 -4.68
C PRO A 118 7.00 0.12 -4.28
N HIS A 119 6.57 0.28 -3.03
CA HIS A 119 5.39 -0.35 -2.42
C HIS A 119 5.42 -1.90 -2.48
N ALA A 120 6.50 -2.51 -2.28
CA ALA A 120 7.05 -3.84 -2.51
C ALA A 120 7.90 -3.87 -3.79
N TRP A 121 9.03 -4.54 -3.71
CA TRP A 121 9.97 -4.58 -4.81
C TRP A 121 9.47 -5.44 -5.98
N SER A 122 9.79 -5.01 -7.20
CA SER A 122 9.41 -5.71 -8.43
C SER A 122 9.89 -7.16 -8.48
N PHE A 123 11.05 -7.44 -7.91
CA PHE A 123 11.67 -8.77 -7.91
C PHE A 123 11.10 -9.73 -6.87
N GLU A 124 10.23 -9.29 -5.95
CA GLU A 124 9.48 -10.17 -5.04
C GLU A 124 8.29 -10.84 -5.73
N ALA A 125 7.75 -10.18 -6.76
CA ALA A 125 6.55 -10.63 -7.48
C ALA A 125 6.84 -11.69 -8.55
N VAL A 126 8.12 -11.97 -8.85
CA VAL A 126 8.54 -12.83 -9.95
C VAL A 126 9.69 -13.73 -9.51
N GLY A 127 9.89 -14.84 -10.24
CA GLY A 127 10.94 -15.83 -9.92
C GLY A 127 12.00 -15.95 -11.03
N GLY A 128 13.02 -16.75 -10.77
CA GLY A 128 14.02 -17.17 -11.76
C GLY A 128 14.75 -16.01 -12.46
N SER A 129 14.94 -16.13 -13.75
CA SER A 129 15.62 -15.12 -14.60
C SER A 129 14.90 -13.78 -14.61
N THR A 130 13.58 -13.76 -14.52
CA THR A 130 12.79 -12.52 -14.45
C THR A 130 13.08 -11.73 -13.18
N ALA A 131 13.26 -12.41 -12.04
CA ALA A 131 13.66 -11.75 -10.80
C ALA A 131 15.09 -11.17 -10.89
N ALA A 132 16.01 -11.89 -11.55
CA ALA A 132 17.36 -11.39 -11.79
C ALA A 132 17.36 -10.14 -12.68
N LEU A 133 16.56 -10.13 -13.74
CA LEU A 133 16.39 -8.98 -14.62
C LEU A 133 15.75 -7.79 -13.86
N ALA A 134 14.74 -8.05 -13.04
CA ALA A 134 14.12 -7.01 -12.23
C ALA A 134 15.11 -6.38 -11.22
N ARG A 135 15.95 -7.20 -10.55
CA ARG A 135 17.03 -6.69 -9.69
C ARG A 135 18.04 -5.85 -10.46
N ALA A 136 18.48 -6.35 -11.63
CA ALA A 136 19.42 -5.62 -12.49
C ALA A 136 18.84 -4.26 -12.91
N TRP A 137 17.55 -4.22 -13.27
CA TRP A 137 16.86 -2.98 -13.57
C TRP A 137 16.80 -2.03 -12.36
N GLU A 138 16.42 -2.51 -11.18
CA GLU A 138 16.32 -1.64 -9.99
C GLU A 138 17.69 -1.03 -9.61
N ARG A 139 18.77 -1.83 -9.70
CA ARG A 139 20.15 -1.33 -9.53
C ARG A 139 20.49 -0.25 -10.56
N TYR A 140 20.17 -0.49 -11.82
CA TYR A 140 20.45 0.45 -12.91
C TYR A 140 19.59 1.71 -12.82
N GLY A 141 18.29 1.56 -12.59
CA GLY A 141 17.33 2.66 -12.57
C GLY A 141 17.45 3.56 -11.35
N ALA A 142 18.05 3.08 -10.25
CA ALA A 142 18.26 3.85 -9.02
C ALA A 142 19.03 5.15 -9.26
N ARG A 143 19.96 5.20 -10.23
CA ARG A 143 20.74 6.40 -10.61
C ARG A 143 19.86 7.59 -11.03
N TRP A 144 18.63 7.32 -11.48
CA TRP A 144 17.69 8.34 -11.93
C TRP A 144 16.64 8.72 -10.86
N ALA A 145 16.73 8.11 -9.67
CA ALA A 145 15.93 8.49 -8.52
C ALA A 145 16.74 9.41 -7.59
N GLY A 146 16.29 10.62 -7.40
CA GLY A 146 16.88 11.53 -6.41
C GLY A 146 16.65 11.03 -4.98
N ARG A 147 15.55 10.29 -4.76
CA ARG A 147 15.23 9.61 -3.50
C ARG A 147 14.45 8.33 -3.77
N VAL A 148 14.79 7.26 -3.05
CA VAL A 148 13.96 6.05 -2.96
C VAL A 148 13.25 6.09 -1.61
N VAL A 149 11.92 6.13 -1.64
CA VAL A 149 11.08 6.17 -0.44
C VAL A 149 10.52 4.76 -0.20
N CYS A 150 10.98 4.11 0.85
CA CYS A 150 10.46 2.82 1.29
C CYS A 150 9.39 3.01 2.35
N VAL A 151 8.39 2.13 2.36
CA VAL A 151 7.29 2.17 3.34
C VAL A 151 7.62 1.44 4.63
N SER A 152 8.78 0.76 4.69
CA SER A 152 9.29 0.07 5.87
C SER A 152 10.80 -0.04 5.82
N GLU A 153 11.41 -0.26 6.97
CA GLU A 153 12.82 -0.54 7.10
C GLU A 153 13.20 -1.89 6.46
N ALA A 154 12.28 -2.86 6.54
CA ALA A 154 12.42 -4.15 5.86
C ALA A 154 12.49 -3.98 4.34
N GLU A 155 11.63 -3.14 3.74
CA GLU A 155 11.67 -2.84 2.30
C GLU A 155 12.99 -2.16 1.90
N ARG A 156 13.49 -1.22 2.71
CA ARG A 156 14.79 -0.58 2.50
C ARG A 156 15.93 -1.60 2.52
N ARG A 157 16.00 -2.43 3.59
CA ARG A 157 17.04 -3.47 3.73
C ARG A 157 17.02 -4.47 2.58
N LEU A 158 15.83 -4.85 2.13
CA LEU A 158 15.68 -5.75 0.98
C LEU A 158 16.22 -5.13 -0.30
N GLY A 159 15.97 -3.84 -0.53
CA GLY A 159 16.54 -3.09 -1.65
C GLY A 159 18.07 -3.01 -1.59
N GLU A 160 18.64 -2.72 -0.41
CA GLU A 160 20.09 -2.70 -0.19
C GLU A 160 20.73 -4.08 -0.40
N ALA A 161 20.14 -5.12 0.15
CA ALA A 161 20.59 -6.51 -0.05
C ALA A 161 20.51 -6.93 -1.53
N ALA A 162 19.53 -6.40 -2.27
CA ALA A 162 19.45 -6.58 -3.71
C ALA A 162 20.50 -5.75 -4.48
N GLY A 163 21.32 -4.92 -3.83
CA GLY A 163 22.38 -4.11 -4.42
C GLY A 163 21.88 -2.80 -5.07
N VAL A 164 20.67 -2.36 -4.74
CA VAL A 164 20.15 -1.06 -5.18
C VAL A 164 20.89 0.04 -4.42
N ARG A 165 21.59 0.91 -5.16
CA ARG A 165 22.32 2.05 -4.59
C ARG A 165 21.51 3.31 -4.78
N GLY A 166 21.02 3.90 -3.69
CA GLY A 166 20.17 5.10 -3.73
C GLY A 166 20.28 5.93 -2.46
N ARG A 167 19.71 7.13 -2.50
CA ARG A 167 19.45 7.91 -1.30
C ARG A 167 18.11 7.46 -0.75
N TRP A 168 18.12 6.90 0.46
CA TRP A 168 16.95 6.27 1.07
C TRP A 168 16.20 7.22 1.99
N SER A 169 14.91 7.07 2.04
CA SER A 169 14.05 7.55 3.12
C SER A 169 13.05 6.45 3.45
N VAL A 170 12.76 6.26 4.74
CA VAL A 170 11.70 5.36 5.19
C VAL A 170 10.54 6.21 5.67
N VAL A 171 9.41 6.07 5.01
CA VAL A 171 8.18 6.80 5.33
C VAL A 171 7.06 5.75 5.43
N PRO A 172 6.73 5.32 6.66
CA PRO A 172 5.68 4.34 6.87
C PRO A 172 4.34 4.79 6.33
N ASN A 173 3.57 3.84 5.83
CA ASN A 173 2.20 4.11 5.43
C ASN A 173 1.36 4.57 6.62
N GLY A 174 0.51 5.54 6.37
CA GLY A 174 -0.51 6.01 7.29
C GLY A 174 -1.91 5.81 6.73
N ILE A 175 -2.89 5.92 7.60
CA ILE A 175 -4.30 5.78 7.28
C ILE A 175 -5.12 6.96 7.82
N ASP A 176 -6.29 7.19 7.25
CA ASP A 176 -7.23 8.19 7.71
C ASP A 176 -7.92 7.75 9.02
N LEU A 177 -7.40 8.23 10.16
CA LEU A 177 -7.88 7.89 11.49
C LEU A 177 -9.26 8.46 11.81
N ALA A 178 -9.74 9.44 11.06
CA ALA A 178 -11.11 9.94 11.20
C ALA A 178 -12.11 8.98 10.53
N ARG A 179 -11.71 8.36 9.42
CA ARG A 179 -12.50 7.37 8.70
C ARG A 179 -12.48 6.00 9.38
N PHE A 180 -11.30 5.50 9.73
CA PHE A 180 -11.12 4.18 10.35
C PHE A 180 -11.20 4.32 11.88
N ARG A 181 -12.39 4.03 12.44
CA ARG A 181 -12.68 4.14 13.87
C ARG A 181 -13.55 2.97 14.35
N PRO A 182 -13.50 2.61 15.61
CA PRO A 182 -14.37 1.58 16.17
C PRO A 182 -15.86 1.90 16.02
N ALA A 183 -16.66 0.85 15.90
CA ALA A 183 -18.10 0.89 16.03
C ALA A 183 -18.60 -0.37 16.75
N ALA A 184 -19.84 -0.34 17.22
CA ALA A 184 -20.50 -1.50 17.82
C ALA A 184 -20.64 -2.61 16.76
N ALA A 185 -19.91 -3.73 16.96
CA ALA A 185 -19.82 -4.81 15.97
C ALA A 185 -21.19 -5.39 15.63
N ASP A 186 -22.02 -5.65 16.62
CA ASP A 186 -23.33 -6.31 16.42
C ASP A 186 -24.26 -5.47 15.55
N ALA A 187 -24.29 -4.16 15.75
CA ALA A 187 -25.09 -3.25 14.92
C ALA A 187 -24.61 -3.23 13.46
N VAL A 188 -23.31 -3.32 13.25
CA VAL A 188 -22.72 -3.39 11.89
C VAL A 188 -22.98 -4.75 11.26
N ARG A 189 -22.85 -5.86 12.01
CA ARG A 189 -23.14 -7.23 11.56
C ARG A 189 -24.59 -7.39 11.14
N ALA A 190 -25.52 -6.93 11.93
CA ALA A 190 -26.96 -7.00 11.63
C ALA A 190 -27.29 -6.36 10.27
N ARG A 191 -26.56 -5.33 9.88
CA ARG A 191 -26.75 -4.66 8.57
C ARG A 191 -26.00 -5.35 7.42
N LEU A 192 -24.75 -5.79 7.64
CA LEU A 192 -23.93 -6.38 6.58
C LEU A 192 -24.20 -7.86 6.34
N LEU A 193 -24.54 -8.57 7.39
CA LEU A 193 -24.64 -10.03 7.44
C LEU A 193 -25.91 -10.42 8.24
N PRO A 194 -27.12 -10.06 7.77
CA PRO A 194 -28.35 -10.27 8.53
C PRO A 194 -28.63 -11.75 8.84
N ASP A 195 -28.05 -12.67 8.03
CA ASP A 195 -28.18 -14.12 8.23
C ASP A 195 -27.14 -14.68 9.22
N LEU A 196 -26.28 -13.83 9.79
CA LEU A 196 -25.26 -14.27 10.74
C LEU A 196 -25.84 -14.23 12.16
N GLU A 197 -25.88 -15.38 12.79
CA GLU A 197 -26.36 -15.51 14.17
C GLU A 197 -25.49 -14.67 15.15
N PRO A 198 -26.09 -14.06 16.16
CA PRO A 198 -25.35 -13.34 17.20
C PRO A 198 -24.28 -14.21 17.89
N GLY A 199 -23.12 -13.64 18.17
CA GLY A 199 -22.03 -14.36 18.83
C GLY A 199 -21.19 -15.28 17.95
N VAL A 200 -21.54 -15.47 16.69
CA VAL A 200 -20.72 -16.24 15.74
C VAL A 200 -19.38 -15.55 15.50
N PRO A 201 -18.23 -16.24 15.69
CA PRO A 201 -16.92 -15.68 15.44
C PRO A 201 -16.74 -15.33 13.97
N LEU A 202 -16.39 -14.06 13.71
CA LEU A 202 -16.25 -13.52 12.35
C LEU A 202 -14.80 -13.12 12.05
N VAL A 203 -14.18 -13.83 11.11
CA VAL A 203 -12.87 -13.48 10.55
C VAL A 203 -13.06 -12.74 9.23
N VAL A 204 -12.32 -11.67 9.03
CA VAL A 204 -12.37 -10.87 7.78
C VAL A 204 -10.97 -10.77 7.18
N CYS A 205 -10.89 -11.00 5.86
CA CYS A 205 -9.67 -10.79 5.08
C CYS A 205 -9.98 -9.77 3.98
N VAL A 206 -9.36 -8.59 4.06
CA VAL A 206 -9.56 -7.50 3.10
C VAL A 206 -8.34 -7.38 2.20
N GLY A 207 -8.57 -7.48 0.90
CA GLY A 207 -7.52 -7.31 -0.09
C GLY A 207 -7.88 -7.90 -1.45
N ARG A 208 -7.10 -7.51 -2.46
CA ARG A 208 -7.28 -8.05 -3.81
C ARG A 208 -7.09 -9.56 -3.82
N LEU A 209 -7.99 -10.27 -4.49
CA LEU A 209 -7.94 -11.74 -4.59
C LEU A 209 -6.88 -12.14 -5.63
N CYS A 210 -5.65 -12.37 -5.16
CA CYS A 210 -4.51 -12.68 -6.02
C CYS A 210 -3.42 -13.44 -5.27
N HIS A 211 -2.51 -14.07 -5.99
CA HIS A 211 -1.41 -14.86 -5.45
C HIS A 211 -0.61 -14.14 -4.35
N GLN A 212 -0.34 -12.84 -4.53
CA GLN A 212 0.37 -12.03 -3.53
C GLN A 212 -0.29 -12.08 -2.16
N LYS A 213 -1.63 -11.98 -2.11
CA LYS A 213 -2.39 -11.83 -0.87
C LYS A 213 -2.64 -13.15 -0.13
N GLY A 214 -2.38 -14.31 -0.76
CA GLY A 214 -2.31 -15.59 -0.09
C GLY A 214 -3.63 -16.11 0.48
N GLN A 215 -4.78 -15.69 -0.04
CA GLN A 215 -6.08 -16.17 0.44
C GLN A 215 -6.23 -17.69 0.33
N ASP A 216 -5.55 -18.32 -0.62
CA ASP A 216 -5.47 -19.78 -0.75
C ASP A 216 -4.81 -20.44 0.47
N VAL A 217 -3.76 -19.83 1.04
CA VAL A 217 -3.14 -20.30 2.30
C VAL A 217 -4.14 -20.20 3.46
N LEU A 218 -4.93 -19.11 3.51
CA LEU A 218 -5.97 -18.93 4.52
C LEU A 218 -7.08 -19.97 4.35
N LEU A 219 -7.52 -20.27 3.14
CA LEU A 219 -8.54 -21.30 2.89
C LEU A 219 -8.04 -22.69 3.31
N THR A 220 -6.78 -23.03 3.04
CA THR A 220 -6.17 -24.27 3.52
C THR A 220 -6.12 -24.31 5.06
N ALA A 221 -5.75 -23.21 5.71
CA ALA A 221 -5.75 -23.09 7.17
C ALA A 221 -7.17 -23.18 7.77
N TRP A 222 -8.17 -22.69 7.02
CA TRP A 222 -9.54 -22.55 7.50
C TRP A 222 -10.22 -23.87 7.88
N GLU A 223 -9.91 -24.94 7.20
CA GLU A 223 -10.39 -26.27 7.59
C GLU A 223 -9.97 -26.66 9.02
N THR A 224 -8.74 -26.35 9.39
CA THR A 224 -8.24 -26.60 10.74
C THR A 224 -8.86 -25.64 11.76
N VAL A 225 -9.09 -24.38 11.38
CA VAL A 225 -9.83 -23.42 12.21
C VAL A 225 -11.24 -23.93 12.52
N LEU A 226 -11.96 -24.44 11.52
CA LEU A 226 -13.32 -24.99 11.71
C LEU A 226 -13.37 -26.22 12.61
N ARG A 227 -12.31 -27.07 12.62
CA ARG A 227 -12.23 -28.19 13.57
C ARG A 227 -12.13 -27.72 15.02
N GLN A 228 -11.48 -26.59 15.28
CA GLN A 228 -11.28 -26.03 16.62
C GLN A 228 -12.38 -25.05 17.02
N VAL A 229 -12.96 -24.33 16.07
CA VAL A 229 -14.03 -23.33 16.23
C VAL A 229 -15.14 -23.58 15.19
N PRO A 230 -16.00 -24.60 15.36
CA PRO A 230 -16.92 -25.04 14.30
C PRO A 230 -17.91 -24.02 13.79
N GLY A 231 -18.26 -23.03 14.65
CA GLY A 231 -19.19 -21.94 14.29
C GLY A 231 -18.55 -20.78 13.49
N ALA A 232 -17.24 -20.72 13.37
CA ALA A 232 -16.55 -19.58 12.76
C ALA A 232 -16.97 -19.31 11.32
N ARG A 233 -16.99 -18.04 10.93
CA ARG A 233 -17.23 -17.57 9.56
C ARG A 233 -16.06 -16.73 9.07
N LEU A 234 -15.74 -16.88 7.78
CA LEU A 234 -14.73 -16.10 7.08
C LEU A 234 -15.38 -15.26 5.98
N VAL A 235 -15.05 -13.99 5.91
CA VAL A 235 -15.43 -13.14 4.78
C VAL A 235 -14.17 -12.65 4.06
N LEU A 236 -14.12 -12.92 2.76
CA LEU A 236 -13.12 -12.37 1.85
C LEU A 236 -13.71 -11.13 1.18
N VAL A 237 -13.10 -9.96 1.44
CA VAL A 237 -13.55 -8.66 0.93
C VAL A 237 -12.55 -8.18 -0.11
N GLY A 238 -13.01 -8.00 -1.33
CA GLY A 238 -12.23 -7.62 -2.50
C GLY A 238 -12.50 -8.51 -3.68
N ASP A 239 -11.93 -8.14 -4.80
CA ASP A 239 -12.00 -8.86 -6.06
C ASP A 239 -10.58 -9.09 -6.62
N GLY A 240 -10.44 -9.90 -7.67
CA GLY A 240 -9.17 -10.13 -8.34
C GLY A 240 -9.09 -11.39 -9.17
N PRO A 241 -7.94 -11.59 -9.85
CA PRO A 241 -7.79 -12.66 -10.84
C PRO A 241 -7.93 -14.08 -10.27
N ASP A 242 -7.77 -14.27 -8.97
CA ASP A 242 -7.88 -15.58 -8.32
C ASP A 242 -9.28 -15.89 -7.79
N GLN A 243 -10.28 -15.02 -8.02
CA GLN A 243 -11.61 -15.13 -7.41
C GLN A 243 -12.28 -16.48 -7.67
N ASP A 244 -12.35 -16.90 -8.93
CA ASP A 244 -13.03 -18.15 -9.29
C ASP A 244 -12.32 -19.37 -8.70
N ARG A 245 -10.97 -19.37 -8.73
CA ARG A 245 -10.16 -20.41 -8.13
C ARG A 245 -10.38 -20.48 -6.60
N LEU A 246 -10.43 -19.35 -5.93
CA LEU A 246 -10.67 -19.30 -4.49
C LEU A 246 -12.10 -19.73 -4.12
N ARG A 247 -13.09 -19.36 -4.93
CA ARG A 247 -14.48 -19.82 -4.75
C ARG A 247 -14.61 -21.33 -4.85
N ALA A 248 -13.89 -21.95 -5.80
CA ALA A 248 -13.89 -23.39 -5.97
C ALA A 248 -13.25 -24.16 -4.77
N LEU A 249 -12.35 -23.51 -4.03
CA LEU A 249 -11.67 -24.08 -2.85
C LEU A 249 -12.42 -23.79 -1.54
N ALA A 250 -13.33 -22.83 -1.53
CA ALA A 250 -13.91 -22.30 -0.30
C ALA A 250 -15.05 -23.19 0.24
N PRO A 251 -15.04 -23.57 1.53
CA PRO A 251 -16.19 -24.22 2.15
C PRO A 251 -17.35 -23.24 2.37
N ARG A 252 -18.54 -23.77 2.67
CA ARG A 252 -19.77 -22.96 2.87
C ARG A 252 -19.67 -21.90 3.97
N SER A 253 -18.72 -22.04 4.91
CA SER A 253 -18.46 -21.07 5.98
C SER A 253 -17.70 -19.82 5.50
N VAL A 254 -17.27 -19.79 4.23
CA VAL A 254 -16.56 -18.66 3.62
C VAL A 254 -17.48 -17.89 2.68
N ARG A 255 -17.61 -16.59 2.92
CA ARG A 255 -18.37 -15.67 2.07
C ARG A 255 -17.41 -14.76 1.29
N PHE A 256 -17.75 -14.48 0.04
CA PHE A 256 -17.07 -13.51 -0.81
C PHE A 256 -17.95 -12.26 -0.91
N ALA A 257 -17.45 -11.14 -0.37
CA ALA A 257 -18.17 -9.87 -0.41
C ALA A 257 -18.01 -9.14 -1.76
N GLY A 258 -17.01 -9.54 -2.56
CA GLY A 258 -16.68 -8.86 -3.80
C GLY A 258 -15.95 -7.53 -3.57
N ASP A 259 -15.84 -6.72 -4.62
CA ASP A 259 -15.33 -5.34 -4.52
C ASP A 259 -16.40 -4.46 -3.88
N VAL A 260 -16.05 -3.86 -2.75
CA VAL A 260 -16.97 -3.05 -1.95
C VAL A 260 -16.55 -1.58 -1.98
N ALA A 261 -17.53 -0.70 -2.05
CA ALA A 261 -17.29 0.75 -2.05
C ALA A 261 -16.65 1.25 -0.73
N ASP A 262 -17.03 0.63 0.41
CA ASP A 262 -16.47 0.96 1.72
C ASP A 262 -16.11 -0.31 2.51
N VAL A 263 -14.84 -0.41 2.87
CA VAL A 263 -14.29 -1.53 3.65
C VAL A 263 -14.42 -1.32 5.17
N VAL A 264 -14.70 -0.09 5.63
CA VAL A 264 -14.73 0.25 7.07
C VAL A 264 -15.73 -0.63 7.84
N PRO A 265 -16.99 -0.81 7.38
CA PRO A 265 -17.95 -1.66 8.09
C PRO A 265 -17.48 -3.12 8.24
N TRP A 266 -16.72 -3.64 7.29
CA TRP A 266 -16.19 -5.01 7.36
C TRP A 266 -15.15 -5.17 8.47
N TYR A 267 -14.25 -4.18 8.63
CA TYR A 267 -13.35 -4.17 9.78
C TYR A 267 -14.12 -4.03 11.10
N GLN A 268 -15.10 -3.13 11.14
CA GLN A 268 -15.91 -2.92 12.35
C GLN A 268 -16.74 -4.15 12.75
N ALA A 269 -17.15 -4.98 11.80
CA ALA A 269 -17.87 -6.22 12.04
C ALA A 269 -16.98 -7.37 12.53
N ALA A 270 -15.68 -7.38 12.21
CA ALA A 270 -14.78 -8.48 12.46
C ALA A 270 -14.49 -8.71 13.96
N ASP A 271 -14.29 -9.96 14.39
CA ASP A 271 -13.63 -10.30 15.65
C ASP A 271 -12.10 -10.34 15.45
N LEU A 272 -11.68 -10.72 14.26
CA LEU A 272 -10.27 -10.86 13.88
C LEU A 272 -10.10 -10.53 12.39
N VAL A 273 -9.05 -9.81 12.06
CA VAL A 273 -8.67 -9.56 10.66
C VAL A 273 -7.41 -10.32 10.32
N VAL A 274 -7.40 -11.00 9.17
CA VAL A 274 -6.28 -11.83 8.73
C VAL A 274 -5.76 -11.33 7.39
N LEU A 275 -4.43 -11.19 7.27
CA LEU A 275 -3.76 -10.90 6.01
C LEU A 275 -2.62 -11.90 5.77
N PRO A 276 -2.84 -12.98 4.99
CA PRO A 276 -1.89 -14.08 4.80
C PRO A 276 -0.94 -13.86 3.63
N SER A 277 -0.50 -12.63 3.38
CA SER A 277 0.25 -12.24 2.20
C SER A 277 1.58 -12.99 2.05
N ARG A 278 1.99 -13.22 0.81
CA ARG A 278 3.31 -13.80 0.47
C ARG A 278 4.42 -12.76 0.45
N TRP A 279 4.11 -11.53 0.08
CA TRP A 279 5.03 -10.39 0.14
C TRP A 279 4.24 -9.07 0.22
N GLU A 280 4.81 -8.07 0.90
CA GLU A 280 4.26 -6.72 1.07
C GLU A 280 5.41 -5.70 1.22
N GLY A 281 5.14 -4.43 0.92
CA GLY A 281 5.95 -3.33 1.45
C GLY A 281 5.57 -3.07 2.92
N MET A 282 4.41 -2.41 3.12
CA MET A 282 3.66 -2.31 4.38
C MET A 282 2.18 -2.21 4.01
N ALA A 283 1.41 -3.24 4.34
CA ALA A 283 0.00 -3.31 3.99
C ALA A 283 -0.85 -2.32 4.78
N LEU A 284 -1.85 -1.69 4.14
CA LEU A 284 -2.79 -0.79 4.81
C LEU A 284 -3.84 -1.56 5.63
N ALA A 285 -4.29 -2.72 5.14
CA ALA A 285 -5.38 -3.46 5.77
C ALA A 285 -5.19 -3.78 7.26
N PRO A 286 -4.01 -4.21 7.74
CA PRO A 286 -3.78 -4.38 9.18
C PRO A 286 -3.86 -3.07 9.96
N LEU A 287 -3.35 -1.97 9.40
CA LEU A 287 -3.41 -0.64 10.03
C LEU A 287 -4.87 -0.17 10.15
N GLU A 288 -5.66 -0.35 9.11
CA GLU A 288 -7.09 -0.04 9.06
C GLU A 288 -7.90 -0.86 10.07
N ALA A 289 -7.60 -2.16 10.17
CA ALA A 289 -8.21 -3.05 11.16
C ALA A 289 -7.88 -2.62 12.58
N MET A 290 -6.62 -2.37 12.88
CA MET A 290 -6.17 -1.89 14.20
C MET A 290 -6.78 -0.52 14.54
N ALA A 291 -6.92 0.38 13.58
CA ALA A 291 -7.62 1.65 13.80
C ALA A 291 -9.09 1.46 14.14
N CYS A 292 -9.73 0.43 13.61
CA CYS A 292 -11.08 0.02 14.00
C CYS A 292 -11.13 -0.76 15.32
N GLY A 293 -10.01 -0.90 16.04
CA GLY A 293 -9.91 -1.62 17.30
C GLY A 293 -9.94 -3.14 17.15
N ARG A 294 -9.58 -3.66 15.96
CA ARG A 294 -9.61 -5.11 15.70
C ARG A 294 -8.21 -5.71 15.78
N PRO A 295 -8.05 -6.87 16.46
CA PRO A 295 -6.81 -7.61 16.44
C PRO A 295 -6.55 -8.14 15.03
N VAL A 296 -5.26 -8.36 14.72
CA VAL A 296 -4.85 -8.83 13.40
C VAL A 296 -3.97 -10.06 13.52
N VAL A 297 -4.05 -10.96 12.53
CA VAL A 297 -3.03 -11.99 12.26
C VAL A 297 -2.49 -11.73 10.86
N VAL A 298 -1.19 -11.53 10.76
CA VAL A 298 -0.51 -11.21 9.51
C VAL A 298 0.71 -12.11 9.32
N THR A 299 1.10 -12.34 8.09
CA THR A 299 2.34 -13.05 7.79
C THR A 299 3.55 -12.14 7.99
N ASP A 300 4.69 -12.72 8.43
CA ASP A 300 5.97 -12.02 8.64
C ASP A 300 6.66 -11.73 7.30
N VAL A 301 6.15 -10.74 6.59
CA VAL A 301 6.66 -10.30 5.28
C VAL A 301 6.76 -8.78 5.23
N GLY A 302 7.78 -8.27 4.58
CA GLY A 302 8.00 -6.83 4.42
C GLY A 302 7.88 -6.08 5.76
N GLY A 303 7.13 -4.98 5.76
CA GLY A 303 6.89 -4.14 6.94
C GLY A 303 5.84 -4.64 7.92
N ALA A 304 5.37 -5.91 7.82
CA ALA A 304 4.32 -6.42 8.70
C ALA A 304 4.69 -6.33 10.18
N ARG A 305 5.93 -6.74 10.53
CA ARG A 305 6.44 -6.66 11.91
C ARG A 305 6.50 -5.21 12.42
N GLU A 306 6.89 -4.27 11.55
CA GLU A 306 7.01 -2.85 11.88
C GLU A 306 5.64 -2.18 12.06
N SER A 307 4.59 -2.72 11.44
CA SER A 307 3.22 -2.24 11.59
C SER A 307 2.54 -2.65 12.88
N LEU A 308 3.08 -3.65 13.60
CA LEU A 308 2.49 -4.19 14.82
C LEU A 308 2.96 -3.44 16.07
N PRO A 309 2.12 -3.32 17.11
CA PRO A 309 2.55 -2.79 18.40
C PRO A 309 3.67 -3.63 19.01
N PRO A 310 4.61 -3.00 19.75
CA PRO A 310 5.64 -3.73 20.46
C PRO A 310 5.06 -4.86 21.34
N GLY A 311 5.66 -6.06 21.27
CA GLY A 311 5.25 -7.23 22.05
C GLY A 311 3.98 -7.93 21.57
N CYS A 312 3.36 -7.53 20.44
CA CYS A 312 2.20 -8.24 19.87
C CYS A 312 2.59 -9.33 18.86
N ALA A 313 3.80 -9.31 18.35
CA ALA A 313 4.26 -10.26 17.32
C ALA A 313 4.04 -11.74 17.67
N PRO A 314 4.23 -12.23 18.92
CA PRO A 314 3.97 -13.65 19.26
C PRO A 314 2.54 -14.12 19.01
N HIS A 315 1.57 -13.22 19.02
CA HIS A 315 0.14 -13.53 18.81
C HIS A 315 -0.37 -13.14 17.42
N CYS A 316 0.30 -12.19 16.77
CA CYS A 316 -0.20 -11.53 15.56
C CYS A 316 0.61 -11.87 14.29
N LEU A 317 1.81 -12.44 14.44
CA LEU A 317 2.73 -12.65 13.32
C LEU A 317 3.01 -14.14 13.12
N VAL A 318 2.80 -14.61 11.89
CA VAL A 318 3.02 -16.01 11.50
C VAL A 318 3.95 -16.10 10.29
N PRO A 319 4.69 -17.21 10.09
CA PRO A 319 5.48 -17.38 8.88
C PRO A 319 4.61 -17.34 7.62
N ALA A 320 5.16 -16.81 6.52
CA ALA A 320 4.48 -16.83 5.23
C ALA A 320 4.32 -18.29 4.72
N VAL A 321 3.22 -18.54 4.00
CA VAL A 321 2.94 -19.86 3.38
C VAL A 321 2.93 -21.01 4.41
N ALA A 322 2.51 -20.74 5.64
CA ALA A 322 2.46 -21.70 6.74
C ALA A 322 1.01 -21.88 7.24
N PRO A 323 0.15 -22.67 6.55
CA PRO A 323 -1.26 -22.79 6.89
C PRO A 323 -1.50 -23.34 8.30
N ALA A 324 -0.65 -24.23 8.80
CA ALA A 324 -0.79 -24.76 10.15
C ALA A 324 -0.55 -23.70 11.23
N ALA A 325 0.49 -22.87 11.08
CA ALA A 325 0.77 -21.77 12.00
C ALA A 325 -0.34 -20.70 11.94
N LEU A 326 -0.82 -20.39 10.73
CA LEU A 326 -1.93 -19.48 10.53
C LEU A 326 -3.22 -19.99 11.20
N ALA A 327 -3.54 -21.27 11.02
CA ALA A 327 -4.70 -21.91 11.66
C ALA A 327 -4.63 -21.82 13.19
N SER A 328 -3.46 -22.15 13.75
CA SER A 328 -3.22 -22.11 15.21
C SER A 328 -3.40 -20.71 15.78
N ALA A 329 -2.82 -19.70 15.13
CA ALA A 329 -2.94 -18.30 15.56
C ALA A 329 -4.40 -17.82 15.48
N VAL A 330 -5.10 -18.11 14.38
CA VAL A 330 -6.51 -17.70 14.18
C VAL A 330 -7.41 -18.38 15.20
N ALA A 331 -7.33 -19.71 15.35
CA ALA A 331 -8.18 -20.43 16.26
C ALA A 331 -7.90 -20.08 17.73
N GLY A 332 -6.63 -19.91 18.10
CA GLY A 332 -6.24 -19.47 19.44
C GLY A 332 -6.81 -18.10 19.81
N LEU A 333 -6.74 -17.14 18.87
CA LEU A 333 -7.35 -15.82 19.10
C LEU A 333 -8.88 -15.87 19.09
N LEU A 334 -9.51 -16.71 18.28
CA LEU A 334 -10.96 -16.86 18.32
C LEU A 334 -11.46 -17.46 19.64
N ALA A 335 -10.67 -18.33 20.27
CA ALA A 335 -10.99 -18.93 21.56
C ALA A 335 -10.76 -17.98 22.77
N ASP A 336 -9.91 -16.97 22.64
CA ASP A 336 -9.51 -16.07 23.74
C ASP A 336 -10.04 -14.63 23.51
N ALA A 337 -11.27 -14.37 23.94
CA ALA A 337 -11.90 -13.05 23.80
C ALA A 337 -11.18 -11.93 24.59
N PRO A 338 -10.69 -12.15 25.83
CA PRO A 338 -9.90 -11.15 26.54
C PRO A 338 -8.61 -10.76 25.80
N LEU A 339 -7.87 -11.74 25.26
CA LEU A 339 -6.67 -11.49 24.50
C LEU A 339 -6.98 -10.71 23.20
N ARG A 340 -8.05 -11.09 22.48
CA ARG A 340 -8.50 -10.33 21.30
C ARG A 340 -8.78 -8.85 21.62
N ALA A 341 -9.52 -8.59 22.70
CA ALA A 341 -9.81 -7.23 23.13
C ALA A 341 -8.53 -6.45 23.45
N SER A 342 -7.64 -7.04 24.24
CA SER A 342 -6.35 -6.44 24.59
C SER A 342 -5.49 -6.11 23.37
N LEU A 343 -5.39 -7.03 22.40
CA LEU A 343 -4.64 -6.82 21.17
C LEU A 343 -5.28 -5.74 20.27
N GLY A 344 -6.60 -5.70 20.18
CA GLY A 344 -7.34 -4.67 19.47
C GLY A 344 -7.08 -3.27 20.04
N ASP A 345 -7.15 -3.12 21.36
CA ASP A 345 -6.88 -1.86 22.05
C ASP A 345 -5.42 -1.40 21.90
N ARG A 346 -4.47 -2.33 22.01
CA ARG A 346 -3.03 -2.05 21.79
C ARG A 346 -2.78 -1.64 20.35
N GLY A 347 -3.38 -2.37 19.39
CA GLY A 347 -3.30 -2.07 17.97
C GLY A 347 -3.79 -0.65 17.68
N ARG A 348 -4.97 -0.30 18.21
CA ARG A 348 -5.54 1.04 18.02
C ARG A 348 -4.63 2.13 18.58
N ARG A 349 -4.19 2.02 19.84
CA ARG A 349 -3.28 3.02 20.43
C ARG A 349 -2.00 3.19 19.61
N HIS A 350 -1.43 2.10 19.12
CA HIS A 350 -0.24 2.14 18.28
C HIS A 350 -0.48 2.91 16.98
N VAL A 351 -1.53 2.57 16.23
CA VAL A 351 -1.83 3.21 14.95
C VAL A 351 -2.15 4.71 15.13
N LEU A 352 -2.86 5.08 16.19
CA LEU A 352 -3.15 6.48 16.51
C LEU A 352 -1.88 7.33 16.71
N THR A 353 -0.80 6.73 17.19
CA THR A 353 0.45 7.45 17.47
C THR A 353 1.45 7.38 16.34
N THR A 354 1.42 6.32 15.49
CA THR A 354 2.49 6.05 14.52
C THR A 354 2.06 6.11 13.06
N HIS A 355 0.78 5.83 12.74
CA HIS A 355 0.31 5.61 11.37
C HIS A 355 -0.82 6.56 10.94
N ASP A 356 -0.78 7.82 11.38
CA ASP A 356 -1.68 8.86 10.85
C ASP A 356 -1.22 9.28 9.45
N VAL A 357 -2.14 9.26 8.49
CA VAL A 357 -1.89 9.67 7.10
C VAL A 357 -1.30 11.08 6.97
N ARG A 358 -1.63 11.98 7.91
CA ARG A 358 -1.07 13.34 7.95
C ARG A 358 0.42 13.35 8.21
N ARG A 359 0.92 12.44 9.07
CA ARG A 359 2.36 12.25 9.31
C ARG A 359 3.09 11.71 8.09
N THR A 360 2.50 10.72 7.42
CA THR A 360 3.03 10.19 6.16
C THR A 360 3.12 11.29 5.11
N ALA A 361 2.07 12.08 4.93
CA ALA A 361 2.04 13.18 3.97
C ALA A 361 3.10 14.26 4.31
N GLN A 362 3.27 14.60 5.59
CA GLN A 362 4.29 15.54 6.05
C GLN A 362 5.70 15.01 5.77
N ALA A 363 5.98 13.75 6.11
CA ALA A 363 7.29 13.12 5.85
C ALA A 363 7.61 13.08 4.34
N VAL A 364 6.63 12.82 3.48
CA VAL A 364 6.80 12.91 2.02
C VAL A 364 7.06 14.35 1.58
N ALA A 365 6.38 15.34 2.16
CA ALA A 365 6.61 16.75 1.87
C ALA A 365 8.03 17.19 2.26
N ASP A 366 8.56 16.67 3.37
CA ASP A 366 9.94 16.92 3.79
C ASP A 366 10.96 16.33 2.80
N VAL A 367 10.69 15.12 2.29
CA VAL A 367 11.50 14.52 1.21
C VAL A 367 11.48 15.39 -0.06
N TYR A 368 10.33 15.91 -0.44
CA TYR A 368 10.22 16.78 -1.62
C TYR A 368 11.01 18.08 -1.43
N ARG A 369 10.88 18.71 -0.27
CA ARG A 369 11.59 19.93 0.08
C ARG A 369 13.09 19.74 -0.02
N ALA A 370 13.63 18.71 0.62
CA ALA A 370 15.06 18.38 0.57
C ALA A 370 15.57 18.13 -0.87
N LEU A 371 14.75 17.57 -1.75
CA LEU A 371 15.13 17.34 -3.16
C LEU A 371 15.12 18.64 -3.99
N LEU A 372 14.18 19.54 -3.73
CA LEU A 372 14.06 20.80 -4.45
C LEU A 372 15.13 21.79 -3.99
N ASP A 373 15.41 21.90 -2.69
CA ASP A 373 16.42 22.79 -2.12
C ASP A 373 17.84 22.39 -2.54
N GLY A 374 18.19 21.11 -2.47
CA GLY A 374 19.49 20.61 -2.92
C GLY A 374 19.77 20.79 -4.41
N ARG A 375 18.72 21.01 -5.23
CA ARG A 375 18.89 21.37 -6.64
C ARG A 375 19.12 22.85 -6.84
N ALA A 376 18.46 23.72 -6.06
CA ALA A 376 18.67 25.14 -6.09
C ALA A 376 20.13 25.49 -5.78
N GLU A 377 20.68 24.95 -4.71
CA GLU A 377 22.11 25.12 -4.33
C GLU A 377 23.08 24.65 -5.43
N SER A 378 22.76 23.53 -6.10
CA SER A 378 23.61 23.00 -7.18
C SER A 378 23.55 23.84 -8.46
N THR A 379 22.47 24.58 -8.69
CA THR A 379 22.31 25.48 -9.84
C THR A 379 23.02 26.81 -9.60
N GLU A 380 22.85 27.40 -8.43
CA GLU A 380 23.55 28.62 -8.02
C GLU A 380 25.07 28.47 -8.01
N HIS A 381 25.57 27.29 -7.54
CA HIS A 381 26.99 27.02 -7.56
C HIS A 381 27.58 26.86 -8.98
N ARG A 382 26.80 26.37 -9.94
CA ARG A 382 27.21 26.27 -11.35
C ARG A 382 27.24 27.64 -12.07
N GLU A 383 26.31 28.50 -11.74
CA GLU A 383 26.24 29.86 -12.30
C GLU A 383 27.37 30.74 -11.73
N SER A 384 27.72 30.58 -10.44
CA SER A 384 28.82 31.32 -9.81
C SER A 384 30.22 30.86 -10.24
N VAL A 385 30.38 29.67 -10.85
CA VAL A 385 31.66 29.18 -11.38
C VAL A 385 31.87 29.57 -12.84
N HIS A 386 30.85 30.10 -13.53
CA HIS A 386 30.87 30.51 -14.93
C HIS A 386 30.72 32.02 -15.12
N SER A 387 30.65 32.80 -14.04
CA SER A 387 30.74 34.24 -13.99
C SER A 387 32.12 34.68 -13.43
#